data_376f8cbe37e04b2bbba6968f6c1698da
#
_entry.id   376f8cbe37e04b2bbba6968f6c1698da
#
_cell.length_a   1.000
_cell.length_b   1.000
_cell.length_c   1.000
_cell.angle_alpha   90.00
_cell.angle_beta   90.00
_cell.angle_gamma   90.00
#
_symmetry.space_group_name_H-M   'P 1'
#
loop_
_entity.id
_entity.type
_entity.pdbx_description
1 polymer ?
#
loop_
_entity_poly.entity_id
_entity_poly.type
_entity_poly.pdbx_seq_one_letter_code
_entity_poly.pdbx_strand_id
1 'polypeptide(L)'
;MLAPTDAAADVAKTYLSSVGQGRYFAYPHQNAFLDGGARAVVGQIDGPGRASLWLLTLASGRSVKIAGFDLIGSRNFVYYDIAEDTELLATSDERSIWTVNLRRTPYAARRLYTVPSGYMLDDLVSIRQDGSAVVAGIRPIGRLAPVTGIRVRTSDGAVTRLLTKAFFANHWQHSPNNQSWIGFSRDQGNRQRIWGYHASQAPSGRLLWNQRSPTGGELLVGHELWCRHDLTILAVAYRSSPGGPRGLYQVWPDGRSRLVQSANNYAHCNVSRDGRRAVVDTTTGGVIVMNLSGRAAARQLADTYVRNMHPYHAHPHFTPDGRKIIYTDTNAAGQVRVTMIPAG
;
A
#
# COMPACT_ATOMS: atom_id res chain seq x y z
N MET A 1 27.73 6.46 -17.37
CA MET A 1 27.15 5.42 -18.22
C MET A 1 26.49 4.41 -17.27
N LEU A 2 25.16 4.26 -17.30
CA LEU A 2 24.48 3.19 -16.58
C LEU A 2 24.70 1.91 -17.40
N ALA A 3 25.19 0.85 -16.75
CA ALA A 3 25.29 -0.46 -17.38
C ALA A 3 23.88 -0.89 -17.87
N PRO A 4 23.77 -1.55 -19.03
CA PRO A 4 22.51 -2.11 -19.48
C PRO A 4 22.01 -3.08 -18.41
N THR A 5 20.76 -2.93 -18.00
CA THR A 5 20.07 -3.94 -17.17
C THR A 5 20.07 -5.23 -17.97
N ASP A 6 20.61 -6.30 -17.36
CA ASP A 6 20.50 -7.64 -17.93
C ASP A 6 19.06 -7.88 -18.38
N ALA A 7 18.90 -8.47 -19.56
CA ALA A 7 17.59 -8.82 -20.11
C ALA A 7 16.77 -9.55 -19.04
N ALA A 8 15.50 -9.18 -18.89
CA ALA A 8 14.61 -9.78 -17.92
C ALA A 8 14.71 -11.31 -18.03
N ALA A 9 15.16 -11.98 -16.97
CA ALA A 9 15.05 -13.41 -16.91
C ALA A 9 13.54 -13.71 -16.99
N ASP A 10 13.12 -14.48 -17.96
CA ASP A 10 11.71 -14.83 -18.18
C ASP A 10 11.29 -15.78 -17.04
N VAL A 11 10.96 -15.18 -15.90
CA VAL A 11 10.58 -15.89 -14.70
C VAL A 11 9.17 -16.43 -14.89
N ALA A 12 8.95 -17.72 -14.68
CA ALA A 12 7.68 -18.37 -14.88
C ALA A 12 6.56 -17.68 -14.07
N LYS A 13 5.55 -17.14 -14.78
CA LYS A 13 4.37 -16.50 -14.20
C LYS A 13 3.32 -17.54 -13.83
N THR A 14 2.82 -17.49 -12.60
CA THR A 14 1.63 -18.24 -12.18
C THR A 14 0.45 -17.29 -12.12
N TYR A 15 -0.57 -17.52 -12.93
CA TYR A 15 -1.77 -16.69 -12.97
C TYR A 15 -2.77 -17.15 -11.92
N LEU A 16 -3.05 -16.29 -10.94
CA LEU A 16 -3.93 -16.56 -9.81
C LEU A 16 -5.39 -16.15 -10.07
N SER A 17 -5.63 -15.38 -11.13
CA SER A 17 -6.98 -15.06 -11.60
C SER A 17 -6.99 -14.98 -13.13
N SER A 18 -8.18 -15.12 -13.73
CA SER A 18 -8.35 -14.99 -15.17
C SER A 18 -8.37 -13.52 -15.59
N VAL A 19 -7.93 -13.23 -16.81
CA VAL A 19 -8.14 -11.94 -17.44
C VAL A 19 -9.66 -11.66 -17.56
N GLY A 20 -10.05 -10.40 -17.47
CA GLY A 20 -11.46 -10.01 -17.57
C GLY A 20 -12.26 -10.07 -16.26
N GLN A 21 -11.73 -10.70 -15.20
CA GLN A 21 -12.36 -10.66 -13.89
C GLN A 21 -12.20 -9.31 -13.16
N GLY A 22 -11.35 -8.41 -13.66
CA GLY A 22 -11.10 -7.10 -13.03
C GLY A 22 -10.46 -7.19 -11.64
N ARG A 23 -9.68 -8.27 -11.38
CA ARG A 23 -9.06 -8.49 -10.06
C ARG A 23 -7.73 -7.76 -9.95
N TYR A 24 -7.52 -7.17 -8.78
CA TYR A 24 -6.31 -6.41 -8.43
C TYR A 24 -5.78 -6.80 -7.04
N PHE A 25 -4.52 -6.51 -6.79
CA PHE A 25 -3.86 -6.79 -5.52
C PHE A 25 -3.87 -5.56 -4.59
N ALA A 26 -3.47 -5.75 -3.33
CA ALA A 26 -3.48 -4.73 -2.30
C ALA A 26 -2.59 -3.52 -2.63
N TYR A 27 -2.83 -2.41 -1.96
CA TYR A 27 -1.96 -1.24 -2.01
C TYR A 27 -0.63 -1.52 -1.26
N PRO A 28 0.51 -0.97 -1.68
CA PRO A 28 1.84 -1.39 -1.22
C PRO A 28 2.07 -1.48 0.28
N HIS A 29 1.46 -0.62 1.10
CA HIS A 29 1.63 -0.64 2.55
C HIS A 29 0.64 -1.54 3.30
N GLN A 30 -0.32 -2.16 2.59
CA GLN A 30 -1.36 -2.98 3.18
C GLN A 30 -0.97 -4.46 3.19
N ASN A 31 -1.37 -5.18 4.23
CA ASN A 31 -1.24 -6.62 4.27
C ASN A 31 -2.43 -7.29 3.58
N ALA A 32 -2.12 -8.20 2.66
CA ALA A 32 -3.13 -9.00 1.94
C ALA A 32 -3.14 -10.47 2.33
N PHE A 33 -2.19 -10.92 3.14
CA PHE A 33 -1.92 -12.34 3.36
C PHE A 33 -2.48 -12.89 4.66
N LEU A 34 -2.83 -14.17 4.63
CA LEU A 34 -3.28 -15.00 5.74
C LEU A 34 -2.50 -16.33 5.76
N ASP A 35 -2.58 -17.05 6.86
CA ASP A 35 -2.00 -18.40 7.02
C ASP A 35 -0.53 -18.47 6.59
N GLY A 36 0.27 -17.51 7.02
CA GLY A 36 1.68 -17.46 6.62
C GLY A 36 1.93 -17.29 5.11
N GLY A 37 0.90 -16.87 4.35
CA GLY A 37 0.96 -16.68 2.90
C GLY A 37 0.35 -17.81 2.08
N ALA A 38 -0.35 -18.77 2.69
CA ALA A 38 -1.08 -19.80 1.94
C ALA A 38 -2.32 -19.24 1.23
N ARG A 39 -2.92 -18.19 1.82
CA ARG A 39 -4.07 -17.47 1.26
C ARG A 39 -3.78 -15.97 1.18
N ALA A 40 -4.47 -15.30 0.24
CA ALA A 40 -4.44 -13.85 0.11
C ALA A 40 -5.82 -13.30 -0.24
N VAL A 41 -6.08 -12.07 0.15
CA VAL A 41 -7.26 -11.34 -0.33
C VAL A 41 -6.91 -10.60 -1.61
N VAL A 42 -7.87 -10.52 -2.52
CA VAL A 42 -7.80 -9.71 -3.75
C VAL A 42 -9.08 -8.89 -3.88
N GLY A 43 -8.94 -7.69 -4.43
CA GLY A 43 -10.09 -6.88 -4.81
C GLY A 43 -10.59 -7.24 -6.21
N GLN A 44 -11.86 -6.98 -6.49
CA GLN A 44 -12.47 -7.14 -7.81
C GLN A 44 -13.40 -5.97 -8.11
N ILE A 45 -13.33 -5.45 -9.32
CA ILE A 45 -14.29 -4.47 -9.85
C ILE A 45 -15.50 -5.24 -10.36
N ASP A 46 -16.66 -5.02 -9.76
CA ASP A 46 -17.93 -5.68 -10.14
C ASP A 46 -18.76 -4.80 -11.12
N GLY A 47 -18.29 -3.60 -11.43
CA GLY A 47 -18.94 -2.63 -12.30
C GLY A 47 -18.90 -1.21 -11.74
N PRO A 48 -19.56 -0.23 -12.37
CA PRO A 48 -19.62 1.13 -11.89
C PRO A 48 -20.17 1.20 -10.45
N GLY A 49 -19.44 1.86 -9.55
CA GLY A 49 -19.83 2.03 -8.16
C GLY A 49 -19.89 0.74 -7.34
N ARG A 50 -19.33 -0.38 -7.81
CA ARG A 50 -19.37 -1.65 -7.09
C ARG A 50 -18.03 -2.37 -7.10
N ALA A 51 -17.66 -2.89 -5.94
CA ALA A 51 -16.47 -3.69 -5.77
C ALA A 51 -16.74 -4.85 -4.81
N SER A 52 -15.90 -5.89 -4.89
CA SER A 52 -15.92 -6.99 -3.94
C SER A 52 -14.53 -7.43 -3.55
N LEU A 53 -14.45 -8.12 -2.42
CA LEU A 53 -13.25 -8.76 -1.91
C LEU A 53 -13.39 -10.27 -1.98
N TRP A 54 -12.31 -10.93 -2.36
CA TRP A 54 -12.24 -12.38 -2.56
C TRP A 54 -11.04 -12.96 -1.83
N LEU A 55 -11.25 -14.08 -1.15
CA LEU A 55 -10.18 -14.87 -0.55
C LEU A 55 -9.68 -15.87 -1.57
N LEU A 56 -8.39 -15.85 -1.83
CA LEU A 56 -7.70 -16.65 -2.84
C LEU A 56 -6.76 -17.63 -2.16
N THR A 57 -6.83 -18.91 -2.51
CA THR A 57 -5.87 -19.94 -2.11
C THR A 57 -4.74 -19.97 -3.14
N LEU A 58 -3.53 -19.61 -2.74
CA LEU A 58 -2.41 -19.39 -3.68
C LEU A 58 -1.96 -20.65 -4.41
N ALA A 59 -2.03 -21.82 -3.75
CA ALA A 59 -1.61 -23.09 -4.35
C ALA A 59 -2.54 -23.59 -5.48
N SER A 60 -3.84 -23.25 -5.41
CA SER A 60 -4.84 -23.78 -6.35
C SER A 60 -5.50 -22.73 -7.24
N GLY A 61 -5.32 -21.44 -6.95
CA GLY A 61 -6.05 -20.35 -7.60
C GLY A 61 -7.57 -20.29 -7.26
N ARG A 62 -8.07 -21.19 -6.38
CA ARG A 62 -9.48 -21.17 -5.96
C ARG A 62 -9.77 -19.94 -5.13
N SER A 63 -10.94 -19.35 -5.36
CA SER A 63 -11.34 -18.12 -4.66
C SER A 63 -12.78 -18.20 -4.16
N VAL A 64 -13.04 -17.54 -3.02
CA VAL A 64 -14.37 -17.42 -2.39
C VAL A 64 -14.63 -15.94 -2.14
N LYS A 65 -15.86 -15.48 -2.47
CA LYS A 65 -16.28 -14.09 -2.18
C LYS A 65 -16.38 -13.87 -0.68
N ILE A 66 -15.75 -12.79 -0.18
CA ILE A 66 -15.80 -12.40 1.23
C ILE A 66 -16.91 -11.39 1.47
N ALA A 67 -16.95 -10.32 0.66
CA ALA A 67 -17.90 -9.22 0.80
C ALA A 67 -18.06 -8.48 -0.52
N GLY A 68 -19.20 -7.79 -0.70
CA GLY A 68 -19.45 -6.81 -1.77
C GLY A 68 -19.77 -5.45 -1.17
N PHE A 69 -19.44 -4.37 -1.90
CA PHE A 69 -19.61 -3.00 -1.48
C PHE A 69 -20.22 -2.18 -2.60
N ASP A 70 -21.24 -1.39 -2.26
CA ASP A 70 -21.76 -0.33 -3.09
C ASP A 70 -21.03 0.97 -2.70
N LEU A 71 -20.36 1.58 -3.67
CA LEU A 71 -19.49 2.73 -3.47
C LEU A 71 -20.22 4.03 -3.83
N ILE A 72 -19.84 5.11 -3.16
CA ILE A 72 -20.41 6.43 -3.39
C ILE A 72 -19.46 7.19 -4.31
N GLY A 73 -20.01 7.77 -5.38
CA GLY A 73 -19.21 8.53 -6.34
C GLY A 73 -18.74 7.72 -7.55
N SER A 74 -17.58 8.07 -8.11
CA SER A 74 -17.04 7.47 -9.34
C SER A 74 -16.12 6.27 -9.09
N ARG A 75 -15.86 5.93 -7.83
CA ARG A 75 -14.98 4.81 -7.49
C ARG A 75 -15.65 3.47 -7.77
N ASN A 76 -14.86 2.49 -8.18
CA ASN A 76 -15.31 1.12 -8.46
C ASN A 76 -14.37 0.06 -7.84
N PHE A 77 -13.58 0.46 -6.86
CA PHE A 77 -12.66 -0.42 -6.15
C PHE A 77 -12.59 -0.06 -4.66
N VAL A 78 -12.18 -1.00 -3.82
CA VAL A 78 -11.88 -0.80 -2.41
C VAL A 78 -10.47 -1.28 -2.11
N TYR A 79 -9.76 -0.55 -1.27
CA TYR A 79 -8.53 -1.04 -0.66
C TYR A 79 -8.86 -1.70 0.69
N TYR A 80 -7.97 -2.57 1.15
CA TYR A 80 -8.18 -3.36 2.35
C TYR A 80 -6.85 -3.64 3.03
N ASP A 81 -6.88 -3.84 4.33
CA ASP A 81 -5.71 -4.20 5.13
C ASP A 81 -6.09 -5.32 6.12
N ILE A 82 -5.19 -6.25 6.40
CA ILE A 82 -5.45 -7.42 7.25
C ILE A 82 -4.54 -7.38 8.46
N ALA A 83 -5.15 -7.44 9.65
CA ALA A 83 -4.45 -7.64 10.90
C ALA A 83 -3.84 -9.03 10.94
N GLU A 84 -2.52 -9.11 11.05
CA GLU A 84 -1.79 -10.36 10.95
C GLU A 84 -2.13 -11.36 12.04
N ASP A 85 -2.21 -10.86 13.30
CA ASP A 85 -2.38 -11.72 14.48
C ASP A 85 -3.82 -12.28 14.60
N THR A 86 -4.80 -11.60 14.04
CA THR A 86 -6.22 -11.92 14.21
C THR A 86 -6.95 -12.26 12.93
N GLU A 87 -6.34 -12.06 11.76
CA GLU A 87 -6.95 -12.21 10.44
C GLU A 87 -8.25 -11.41 10.31
N LEU A 88 -8.30 -10.26 11.00
CA LEU A 88 -9.38 -9.29 10.85
C LEU A 88 -9.05 -8.36 9.67
N LEU A 89 -9.88 -8.38 8.65
CA LEU A 89 -9.78 -7.47 7.51
C LEU A 89 -10.49 -6.16 7.83
N ALA A 90 -9.89 -5.05 7.45
CA ALA A 90 -10.52 -3.73 7.41
C ALA A 90 -10.55 -3.16 5.99
N THR A 91 -11.63 -2.47 5.63
CA THR A 91 -11.81 -1.78 4.35
C THR A 91 -12.72 -0.57 4.50
N SER A 92 -12.84 0.26 3.47
CA SER A 92 -13.69 1.45 3.44
C SER A 92 -14.47 1.55 2.13
N ASP A 93 -15.73 1.93 2.23
CA ASP A 93 -16.61 2.28 1.11
C ASP A 93 -16.76 3.80 0.91
N GLU A 94 -15.79 4.61 1.37
CA GLU A 94 -15.77 6.09 1.41
C GLU A 94 -16.70 6.69 2.49
N ARG A 95 -17.67 5.96 3.01
CA ARG A 95 -18.60 6.41 4.05
C ARG A 95 -18.43 5.70 5.36
N SER A 96 -18.09 4.43 5.28
CA SER A 96 -18.00 3.58 6.46
C SER A 96 -16.71 2.78 6.44
N ILE A 97 -16.20 2.50 7.63
CA ILE A 97 -15.18 1.49 7.85
C ILE A 97 -15.89 0.17 8.12
N TRP A 98 -15.49 -0.85 7.41
CA TRP A 98 -15.99 -2.21 7.54
C TRP A 98 -14.91 -3.16 8.01
N THR A 99 -15.31 -4.20 8.75
CA THR A 99 -14.42 -5.30 9.14
C THR A 99 -15.02 -6.64 8.78
N VAL A 100 -14.16 -7.61 8.44
CA VAL A 100 -14.54 -9.00 8.18
C VAL A 100 -13.59 -9.92 8.95
N ASN A 101 -14.12 -10.81 9.76
CA ASN A 101 -13.32 -11.84 10.43
C ASN A 101 -13.10 -13.02 9.46
N LEU A 102 -11.85 -13.17 9.01
CA LEU A 102 -11.49 -14.18 8.00
C LEU A 102 -11.25 -15.59 8.58
N ARG A 103 -11.28 -15.74 9.93
CA ARG A 103 -11.24 -17.02 10.61
C ARG A 103 -12.63 -17.70 10.72
N ARG A 104 -13.69 -17.00 10.37
CA ARG A 104 -15.08 -17.48 10.56
C ARG A 104 -15.80 -17.54 9.23
N THR A 105 -16.50 -18.64 8.97
CA THR A 105 -17.42 -18.81 7.84
C THR A 105 -18.84 -19.05 8.35
N PRO A 106 -19.89 -18.54 7.67
CA PRO A 106 -19.82 -17.68 6.48
C PRO A 106 -19.19 -16.31 6.79
N TYR A 107 -18.51 -15.72 5.80
CA TYR A 107 -17.95 -14.39 5.95
C TYR A 107 -19.07 -13.35 6.04
N ALA A 108 -18.95 -12.43 7.00
CA ALA A 108 -19.90 -11.34 7.18
C ALA A 108 -19.16 -10.02 7.41
N ALA A 109 -19.45 -9.04 6.56
CA ALA A 109 -18.96 -7.69 6.76
C ALA A 109 -19.73 -6.99 7.88
N ARG A 110 -19.01 -6.51 8.89
CA ARG A 110 -19.56 -5.70 9.98
C ARG A 110 -19.18 -4.25 9.78
N ARG A 111 -20.16 -3.37 9.72
CA ARG A 111 -19.92 -1.93 9.71
C ARG A 111 -19.45 -1.50 11.09
N LEU A 112 -18.23 -0.98 11.13
CA LEU A 112 -17.56 -0.57 12.36
C LEU A 112 -17.83 0.90 12.70
N TYR A 113 -17.80 1.77 11.70
CA TYR A 113 -17.95 3.21 11.86
C TYR A 113 -18.56 3.82 10.59
N THR A 114 -19.36 4.86 10.73
CA THR A 114 -19.85 5.69 9.63
C THR A 114 -19.49 7.15 9.90
N VAL A 115 -18.92 7.82 8.92
CA VAL A 115 -18.58 9.24 9.03
C VAL A 115 -19.84 10.11 9.17
N PRO A 116 -19.78 11.25 9.88
CA PRO A 116 -20.86 12.20 9.94
C PRO A 116 -21.29 12.69 8.55
N SER A 117 -22.55 13.14 8.44
CA SER A 117 -23.03 13.79 7.21
C SER A 117 -22.14 14.96 6.81
N GLY A 118 -21.89 15.13 5.50
CA GLY A 118 -20.99 16.14 4.95
C GLY A 118 -19.50 15.74 4.97
N TYR A 119 -19.14 14.56 5.48
CA TYR A 119 -17.77 14.05 5.47
C TYR A 119 -17.65 12.76 4.68
N MET A 120 -16.41 12.45 4.27
CA MET A 120 -16.04 11.20 3.63
C MET A 120 -14.72 10.68 4.19
N LEU A 121 -14.51 9.37 4.09
CA LEU A 121 -13.23 8.72 4.36
C LEU A 121 -12.30 8.88 3.14
N ASP A 122 -11.00 8.93 3.41
CA ASP A 122 -10.02 8.61 2.38
C ASP A 122 -10.12 7.13 2.01
N ASP A 123 -9.55 6.78 0.85
CA ASP A 123 -9.66 5.45 0.27
C ASP A 123 -8.83 4.38 0.98
N LEU A 124 -7.80 4.77 1.69
CA LEU A 124 -6.91 3.86 2.38
C LEU A 124 -7.20 3.83 3.88
N VAL A 125 -7.39 2.63 4.40
CA VAL A 125 -7.45 2.35 5.84
C VAL A 125 -6.31 1.43 6.21
N SER A 126 -5.84 1.51 7.45
CA SER A 126 -4.86 0.55 7.97
C SER A 126 -5.29 0.03 9.33
N ILE A 127 -5.21 -1.29 9.51
CA ILE A 127 -5.53 -1.97 10.75
C ILE A 127 -4.26 -2.32 11.52
N ARG A 128 -4.29 -2.19 12.85
CA ARG A 128 -3.20 -2.67 13.71
C ARG A 128 -3.01 -4.17 13.55
N GLN A 129 -1.80 -4.67 13.71
CA GLN A 129 -1.49 -6.10 13.60
C GLN A 129 -2.29 -6.98 14.56
N ASP A 130 -2.54 -6.48 15.79
CA ASP A 130 -3.37 -7.15 16.80
C ASP A 130 -4.89 -7.07 16.51
N GLY A 131 -5.30 -6.38 15.45
CA GLY A 131 -6.68 -6.20 15.08
C GLY A 131 -7.47 -5.23 15.97
N SER A 132 -6.85 -4.55 16.93
CA SER A 132 -7.57 -3.75 17.94
C SER A 132 -8.11 -2.42 17.45
N ALA A 133 -7.54 -1.85 16.38
CA ALA A 133 -7.94 -0.54 15.88
C ALA A 133 -7.65 -0.36 14.39
N VAL A 134 -8.45 0.46 13.72
CA VAL A 134 -8.29 0.93 12.35
C VAL A 134 -7.97 2.42 12.37
N VAL A 135 -7.01 2.86 11.56
CA VAL A 135 -6.72 4.29 11.31
C VAL A 135 -7.18 4.69 9.91
N ALA A 136 -7.71 5.89 9.80
CA ALA A 136 -8.16 6.49 8.54
C ALA A 136 -8.13 8.02 8.61
N GLY A 137 -8.19 8.68 7.45
CA GLY A 137 -8.45 10.12 7.33
C GLY A 137 -9.92 10.39 7.03
N ILE A 138 -10.48 11.44 7.62
CA ILE A 138 -11.80 11.97 7.27
C ILE A 138 -11.69 13.42 6.83
N ARG A 139 -12.45 13.80 5.81
CA ARG A 139 -12.47 15.16 5.26
C ARG A 139 -13.86 15.58 4.81
N PRO A 140 -14.14 16.88 4.68
CA PRO A 140 -15.40 17.35 4.10
C PRO A 140 -15.55 16.88 2.64
N ILE A 141 -16.77 16.53 2.25
CA ILE A 141 -17.10 16.18 0.85
C ILE A 141 -16.79 17.39 -0.06
N GLY A 142 -16.20 17.11 -1.22
CA GLY A 142 -15.83 18.12 -2.21
C GLY A 142 -14.61 18.98 -1.85
N ARG A 143 -13.93 18.70 -0.72
CA ARG A 143 -12.70 19.39 -0.32
C ARG A 143 -11.60 18.39 -0.05
N LEU A 144 -10.36 18.70 -0.43
CA LEU A 144 -9.20 17.89 -0.12
C LEU A 144 -8.69 18.11 1.32
N ALA A 145 -9.00 19.25 1.92
CA ALA A 145 -8.56 19.63 3.27
C ALA A 145 -9.64 20.49 3.96
N PRO A 146 -9.64 20.62 5.30
CA PRO A 146 -8.74 19.94 6.23
C PRO A 146 -9.03 18.42 6.34
N VAL A 147 -8.02 17.63 6.70
CA VAL A 147 -8.16 16.18 6.98
C VAL A 147 -7.93 15.94 8.46
N THR A 148 -8.85 15.20 9.08
CA THR A 148 -8.71 14.71 10.46
C THR A 148 -8.38 13.24 10.46
N GLY A 149 -7.22 12.87 11.02
CA GLY A 149 -6.89 11.47 11.32
C GLY A 149 -7.73 10.96 12.48
N ILE A 150 -8.33 9.79 12.29
CA ILE A 150 -9.11 9.10 13.32
C ILE A 150 -8.56 7.71 13.55
N ARG A 151 -8.73 7.20 14.77
CA ARG A 151 -8.53 5.81 15.13
C ARG A 151 -9.85 5.25 15.66
N VAL A 152 -10.29 4.14 15.07
CA VAL A 152 -11.55 3.47 15.42
C VAL A 152 -11.22 2.14 16.06
N ARG A 153 -11.68 1.91 17.29
CA ARG A 153 -11.51 0.65 18.01
C ARG A 153 -12.41 -0.44 17.41
N THR A 154 -11.84 -1.60 17.11
CA THR A 154 -12.56 -2.65 16.39
C THR A 154 -13.62 -3.38 17.24
N SER A 155 -13.49 -3.39 18.56
CA SER A 155 -14.46 -4.09 19.43
C SER A 155 -15.83 -3.42 19.44
N ASP A 156 -15.89 -2.09 19.47
CA ASP A 156 -17.12 -1.33 19.69
C ASP A 156 -17.33 -0.12 18.75
N GLY A 157 -16.36 0.19 17.89
CA GLY A 157 -16.43 1.34 16.98
C GLY A 157 -16.13 2.68 17.63
N ALA A 158 -15.63 2.71 18.87
CA ALA A 158 -15.26 3.95 19.55
C ALA A 158 -14.17 4.71 18.80
N VAL A 159 -14.39 6.00 18.56
CA VAL A 159 -13.55 6.87 17.75
C VAL A 159 -12.67 7.75 18.62
N THR A 160 -11.39 7.78 18.34
CA THR A 160 -10.42 8.75 18.87
C THR A 160 -9.94 9.65 17.74
N ARG A 161 -10.11 10.95 17.86
CA ARG A 161 -9.47 11.92 16.95
C ARG A 161 -8.00 12.01 17.30
N LEU A 162 -7.12 11.88 16.30
CA LEU A 162 -5.67 11.93 16.48
C LEU A 162 -5.17 13.37 16.32
N LEU A 163 -5.36 13.93 15.13
CA LEU A 163 -4.95 15.30 14.80
C LEU A 163 -5.70 15.76 13.54
N THR A 164 -5.64 17.08 13.28
CA THR A 164 -6.17 17.67 12.04
C THR A 164 -5.06 18.40 11.29
N LYS A 165 -4.99 18.22 9.97
CA LYS A 165 -4.06 18.90 9.08
C LYS A 165 -4.79 19.80 8.10
N ALA A 166 -4.26 21.01 7.89
CA ALA A 166 -4.78 21.97 6.92
C ALA A 166 -4.43 21.62 5.46
N PHE A 167 -3.73 20.54 5.23
CA PHE A 167 -3.40 20.01 3.90
C PHE A 167 -4.07 18.65 3.68
N PHE A 168 -4.10 18.18 2.43
CA PHE A 168 -4.59 16.84 2.10
C PHE A 168 -3.65 15.78 2.69
N ALA A 169 -4.09 15.18 3.80
CA ALA A 169 -3.38 14.14 4.53
C ALA A 169 -4.05 12.80 4.26
N ASN A 170 -3.38 11.92 3.52
CA ASN A 170 -3.86 10.58 3.18
C ASN A 170 -2.84 9.49 3.53
N HIS A 171 -3.01 8.26 3.04
CA HIS A 171 -2.13 7.12 3.31
C HIS A 171 -1.90 6.88 4.81
N TRP A 172 -2.95 6.99 5.59
CA TRP A 172 -2.88 6.72 7.03
C TRP A 172 -2.56 5.25 7.27
N GLN A 173 -1.44 4.99 7.96
CA GLN A 173 -0.94 3.64 8.15
C GLN A 173 -0.33 3.45 9.55
N HIS A 174 -0.68 2.37 10.24
CA HIS A 174 0.04 1.94 11.42
C HIS A 174 1.44 1.45 11.04
N SER A 175 2.45 1.82 11.84
CA SER A 175 3.76 1.19 11.72
C SER A 175 3.66 -0.26 12.19
N PRO A 176 3.98 -1.25 11.36
CA PRO A 176 3.91 -2.65 11.77
C PRO A 176 4.99 -3.05 12.77
N ASN A 177 6.11 -2.34 12.80
CA ASN A 177 7.20 -2.57 13.75
C ASN A 177 6.91 -1.93 15.11
N ASN A 178 6.45 -0.68 15.12
CA ASN A 178 6.08 0.03 16.35
C ASN A 178 4.71 0.68 16.18
N GLN A 179 3.67 -0.01 16.61
CA GLN A 179 2.27 0.35 16.42
C GLN A 179 1.84 1.63 17.17
N SER A 180 2.72 2.27 17.94
CA SER A 180 2.51 3.61 18.50
C SER A 180 2.69 4.72 17.45
N TRP A 181 3.43 4.43 16.37
CA TRP A 181 3.58 5.34 15.25
C TRP A 181 2.48 5.13 14.22
N ILE A 182 1.92 6.23 13.73
CA ILE A 182 1.00 6.29 12.61
C ILE A 182 1.61 7.21 11.56
N GLY A 183 1.88 6.67 10.37
CA GLY A 183 2.33 7.45 9.23
C GLY A 183 1.15 8.06 8.49
N PHE A 184 1.38 9.18 7.82
CA PHE A 184 0.46 9.77 6.85
C PHE A 184 1.20 10.64 5.85
N SER A 185 0.64 10.82 4.69
CA SER A 185 1.22 11.62 3.61
C SER A 185 0.64 13.02 3.54
N ARG A 186 1.46 14.01 3.21
CA ARG A 186 0.97 15.24 2.57
C ARG A 186 0.93 15.02 1.06
N ASP A 187 -0.24 14.74 0.52
CA ASP A 187 -0.40 14.40 -0.89
C ASP A 187 -0.76 15.62 -1.76
N GLN A 188 0.05 16.65 -1.66
CA GLN A 188 -0.05 17.86 -2.46
C GLN A 188 1.33 18.19 -3.05
N GLY A 189 1.53 17.88 -4.34
CA GLY A 189 2.77 18.13 -5.04
C GLY A 189 3.95 17.27 -4.58
N ASN A 190 3.71 16.21 -3.80
CA ASN A 190 4.72 15.23 -3.34
C ASN A 190 5.91 15.81 -2.59
N ARG A 191 5.76 17.03 -2.06
CA ARG A 191 6.78 17.75 -1.29
C ARG A 191 6.52 17.66 0.19
N GLN A 192 7.57 17.50 1.01
CA GLN A 192 7.43 17.35 2.47
C GLN A 192 6.34 16.31 2.79
N ARG A 193 6.42 15.15 2.12
CA ARG A 193 5.31 14.21 2.03
C ARG A 193 5.16 13.34 3.27
N ILE A 194 6.27 12.85 3.86
CA ILE A 194 6.26 11.79 4.87
C ILE A 194 6.11 12.38 6.26
N TRP A 195 4.96 12.18 6.86
CA TRP A 195 4.62 12.65 8.21
C TRP A 195 4.36 11.48 9.15
N GLY A 196 4.53 11.71 10.45
CA GLY A 196 4.22 10.74 11.48
C GLY A 196 3.53 11.38 12.67
N TYR A 197 2.58 10.64 13.22
CA TYR A 197 1.94 10.91 14.51
C TYR A 197 2.41 9.89 15.55
N HIS A 198 2.69 10.37 16.75
CA HIS A 198 2.93 9.55 17.93
C HIS A 198 2.39 10.31 19.14
N ALA A 199 1.55 9.66 19.95
CA ALA A 199 0.79 10.35 21.00
C ALA A 199 1.66 11.17 21.99
N SER A 200 2.88 10.71 22.30
CA SER A 200 3.81 11.42 23.21
C SER A 200 4.93 12.18 22.49
N GLN A 201 5.46 11.64 21.36
CA GLN A 201 6.65 12.20 20.69
C GLN A 201 6.29 13.19 19.56
N ALA A 202 5.10 13.07 18.96
CA ALA A 202 4.64 13.89 17.86
C ALA A 202 3.10 14.03 17.87
N PRO A 203 2.50 14.60 18.94
CA PRO A 203 1.03 14.63 19.10
C PRO A 203 0.33 15.51 18.07
N SER A 204 0.99 16.53 17.53
CA SER A 204 0.49 17.36 16.42
C SER A 204 0.92 16.86 15.04
N GLY A 205 1.61 15.71 14.99
CA GLY A 205 2.24 15.22 13.77
C GLY A 205 3.47 16.02 13.35
N ARG A 206 4.53 15.35 12.97
CA ARG A 206 5.77 15.99 12.48
C ARG A 206 6.17 15.46 11.11
N LEU A 207 6.87 16.30 10.36
CA LEU A 207 7.56 15.88 9.13
C LEU A 207 8.69 14.92 9.52
N LEU A 208 8.68 13.71 8.95
CA LEU A 208 9.71 12.70 9.23
C LEU A 208 10.91 12.80 8.28
N TRP A 209 10.76 13.44 7.14
CA TRP A 209 11.83 13.61 6.16
C TRP A 209 11.74 14.93 5.42
N ASN A 210 12.79 15.71 5.43
CA ASN A 210 12.86 17.03 4.78
C ASN A 210 12.91 16.94 3.24
N GLN A 211 13.13 15.77 2.64
CA GLN A 211 13.16 15.52 1.18
C GLN A 211 14.13 16.42 0.39
N ARG A 212 15.10 17.06 1.06
CA ARG A 212 16.16 17.80 0.36
C ARG A 212 17.20 16.82 -0.17
N SER A 213 17.53 16.99 -1.43
CA SER A 213 18.61 16.23 -2.07
C SER A 213 19.96 16.61 -1.50
N PRO A 214 20.89 15.65 -1.34
CA PRO A 214 22.29 15.95 -1.00
C PRO A 214 22.99 16.84 -2.02
N THR A 215 22.56 16.82 -3.27
CA THR A 215 23.13 17.60 -4.39
C THR A 215 22.39 18.91 -4.64
N GLY A 216 21.48 19.31 -3.75
CA GLY A 216 20.59 20.46 -3.90
C GLY A 216 19.28 20.15 -4.61
N GLY A 217 18.30 21.02 -4.42
CA GLY A 217 16.92 20.81 -4.90
C GLY A 217 16.10 19.88 -4.01
N GLU A 218 14.83 19.73 -4.34
CA GLU A 218 13.88 18.94 -3.56
C GLU A 218 13.55 17.62 -4.28
N LEU A 219 13.36 16.55 -3.52
CA LEU A 219 12.85 15.28 -4.03
C LEU A 219 11.33 15.27 -3.95
N LEU A 220 10.67 14.96 -5.04
CA LEU A 220 9.24 14.64 -5.06
C LEU A 220 9.08 13.17 -4.74
N VAL A 221 8.39 12.85 -3.66
CA VAL A 221 8.36 11.51 -3.07
C VAL A 221 6.95 10.96 -3.03
N GLY A 222 6.80 9.66 -3.16
CA GLY A 222 5.52 8.99 -2.98
C GLY A 222 5.65 7.52 -2.62
N HIS A 223 4.48 6.90 -2.44
CA HIS A 223 4.30 5.47 -2.17
C HIS A 223 5.13 4.97 -0.99
N GLU A 224 5.12 5.76 0.10
CA GLU A 224 5.78 5.44 1.35
C GLU A 224 5.08 4.30 2.09
N LEU A 225 5.87 3.42 2.68
CA LEU A 225 5.40 2.35 3.55
C LEU A 225 6.33 2.13 4.74
N TRP A 226 5.77 1.82 5.90
CA TRP A 226 6.53 1.38 7.06
C TRP A 226 7.08 -0.03 6.87
N CYS A 227 8.36 -0.22 7.23
CA CYS A 227 8.99 -1.53 7.23
C CYS A 227 8.56 -2.36 8.46
N ARG A 228 8.45 -3.68 8.28
CA ARG A 228 8.11 -4.60 9.38
C ARG A 228 9.28 -4.96 10.27
N HIS A 229 10.46 -5.05 9.69
CA HIS A 229 11.67 -5.52 10.37
C HIS A 229 12.29 -4.47 11.28
N ASP A 230 12.09 -3.19 10.98
CA ASP A 230 12.63 -2.07 11.75
C ASP A 230 11.71 -0.85 11.70
N LEU A 231 12.02 0.17 12.47
CA LEU A 231 11.27 1.42 12.49
C LEU A 231 11.77 2.36 11.38
N THR A 232 11.62 1.94 10.13
CA THR A 232 11.94 2.74 8.95
C THR A 232 10.79 2.77 7.95
N ILE A 233 10.89 3.69 7.00
CA ILE A 233 9.93 3.88 5.92
C ILE A 233 10.70 3.74 4.60
N LEU A 234 10.18 2.95 3.66
CA LEU A 234 10.62 3.02 2.26
C LEU A 234 9.76 4.01 1.50
N ALA A 235 10.38 4.74 0.58
CA ALA A 235 9.69 5.71 -0.28
C ALA A 235 10.41 5.86 -1.62
N VAL A 236 9.65 6.17 -2.66
CA VAL A 236 10.18 6.37 -4.00
C VAL A 236 10.33 7.86 -4.28
N ALA A 237 11.54 8.30 -4.66
CA ALA A 237 11.77 9.62 -5.22
C ALA A 237 11.58 9.58 -6.74
N TYR A 238 10.60 10.34 -7.22
CA TYR A 238 10.11 10.28 -8.61
C TYR A 238 11.05 10.94 -9.62
N ARG A 239 10.89 10.53 -10.90
CA ARG A 239 11.58 11.10 -12.06
C ARG A 239 11.40 12.61 -12.17
N SER A 240 10.25 13.15 -11.78
CA SER A 240 9.92 14.58 -11.83
C SER A 240 10.61 15.42 -10.76
N SER A 241 11.37 14.80 -9.83
CA SER A 241 12.09 15.54 -8.79
C SER A 241 13.07 16.55 -9.37
N PRO A 242 13.05 17.82 -8.92
CA PRO A 242 14.07 18.81 -9.30
C PRO A 242 15.47 18.45 -8.80
N GLY A 243 15.54 17.79 -7.62
CA GLY A 243 16.77 17.28 -7.03
C GLY A 243 17.08 15.83 -7.39
N GLY A 244 18.25 15.36 -6.99
CA GLY A 244 18.71 13.98 -7.17
C GLY A 244 19.70 13.55 -6.09
N PRO A 245 20.12 12.30 -6.08
CA PRO A 245 19.70 11.19 -6.93
C PRO A 245 18.25 10.75 -6.65
N ARG A 246 17.55 10.25 -7.68
CA ARG A 246 16.20 9.69 -7.62
C ARG A 246 16.28 8.18 -7.39
N GLY A 247 15.20 7.57 -6.92
CA GLY A 247 15.16 6.13 -6.70
C GLY A 247 14.45 5.72 -5.41
N LEU A 248 14.85 4.59 -4.84
CA LEU A 248 14.32 4.07 -3.59
C LEU A 248 15.12 4.60 -2.41
N TYR A 249 14.41 5.19 -1.44
CA TYR A 249 14.97 5.70 -0.19
C TYR A 249 14.45 4.93 1.00
N GLN A 250 15.31 4.76 2.00
CA GLN A 250 14.95 4.35 3.36
C GLN A 250 15.06 5.57 4.27
N VAL A 251 14.03 5.81 5.07
CA VAL A 251 13.87 7.00 5.92
C VAL A 251 13.61 6.56 7.36
N TRP A 252 14.25 7.22 8.33
CA TRP A 252 14.04 7.00 9.76
C TRP A 252 13.18 8.10 10.37
N PRO A 253 12.41 7.80 11.44
CA PRO A 253 11.61 8.82 12.11
C PRO A 253 12.39 10.02 12.66
N ASP A 254 13.69 9.90 12.86
CA ASP A 254 14.58 10.99 13.27
C ASP A 254 14.99 11.96 12.14
N GLY A 255 14.55 11.69 10.92
CA GLY A 255 14.81 12.53 9.74
C GLY A 255 15.99 12.08 8.89
N ARG A 256 16.77 11.10 9.34
CA ARG A 256 17.82 10.48 8.52
C ARG A 256 17.20 9.78 7.32
N SER A 257 17.94 9.78 6.22
CA SER A 257 17.54 9.03 5.02
C SER A 257 18.77 8.44 4.33
N ARG A 258 18.55 7.38 3.58
CA ARG A 258 19.56 6.70 2.78
C ARG A 258 18.99 6.34 1.42
N LEU A 259 19.73 6.66 0.35
CA LEU A 259 19.43 6.10 -0.96
C LEU A 259 19.80 4.61 -0.96
N VAL A 260 18.82 3.76 -1.23
CA VAL A 260 19.01 2.30 -1.37
C VAL A 260 19.49 1.96 -2.78
N GLN A 261 18.78 2.49 -3.77
CA GLN A 261 19.08 2.25 -5.19
C GLN A 261 18.68 3.47 -6.02
N SER A 262 19.61 3.95 -6.84
CA SER A 262 19.32 5.03 -7.79
C SER A 262 18.59 4.50 -9.02
N ALA A 263 17.51 5.17 -9.40
CA ALA A 263 16.76 4.91 -10.64
C ALA A 263 15.84 6.09 -10.96
N ASN A 264 15.48 6.25 -12.24
CA ASN A 264 14.61 7.34 -12.69
C ASN A 264 13.17 6.92 -12.97
N ASN A 265 12.82 5.64 -12.80
CA ASN A 265 11.54 5.12 -13.27
C ASN A 265 10.79 4.27 -12.22
N TYR A 266 11.22 4.26 -10.96
CA TYR A 266 10.48 3.56 -9.90
C TYR A 266 9.14 4.28 -9.62
N ALA A 267 8.09 3.48 -9.35
CA ALA A 267 6.75 3.97 -9.04
C ALA A 267 6.33 3.57 -7.62
N HIS A 268 6.14 2.29 -7.33
CA HIS A 268 5.75 1.78 -6.01
C HIS A 268 6.84 0.89 -5.43
N CYS A 269 6.80 0.66 -4.13
CA CYS A 269 7.75 -0.22 -3.47
C CYS A 269 7.07 -1.08 -2.39
N ASN A 270 7.66 -2.24 -2.11
CA ASN A 270 7.32 -3.09 -0.97
C ASN A 270 8.61 -3.74 -0.44
N VAL A 271 8.57 -4.30 0.76
CA VAL A 271 9.73 -4.88 1.44
C VAL A 271 9.43 -6.30 1.91
N SER A 272 10.42 -7.19 1.78
CA SER A 272 10.34 -8.52 2.38
C SER A 272 10.25 -8.43 3.90
N ARG A 273 9.57 -9.40 4.52
CA ARG A 273 9.31 -9.38 5.97
C ARG A 273 10.59 -9.34 6.81
N ASP A 274 11.65 -9.97 6.32
CA ASP A 274 12.98 -9.98 6.95
C ASP A 274 13.82 -8.70 6.71
N GLY A 275 13.29 -7.75 5.91
CA GLY A 275 13.95 -6.49 5.60
C GLY A 275 15.19 -6.59 4.72
N ARG A 276 15.43 -7.74 4.11
CA ARG A 276 16.64 -7.91 3.28
C ARG A 276 16.47 -7.44 1.86
N ARG A 277 15.24 -7.53 1.31
CA ARG A 277 14.95 -7.22 -0.09
C ARG A 277 13.79 -6.24 -0.21
N ALA A 278 13.88 -5.39 -1.22
CA ALA A 278 12.77 -4.58 -1.69
C ALA A 278 12.33 -5.07 -3.08
N VAL A 279 11.07 -4.89 -3.38
CA VAL A 279 10.50 -4.99 -4.73
C VAL A 279 9.89 -3.67 -5.12
N VAL A 280 10.09 -3.27 -6.36
CA VAL A 280 9.49 -2.05 -6.94
C VAL A 280 8.85 -2.38 -8.28
N ASP A 281 7.81 -1.66 -8.64
CA ASP A 281 7.40 -1.55 -10.03
C ASP A 281 7.97 -0.28 -10.64
N THR A 282 7.95 -0.21 -11.97
CA THR A 282 8.44 0.94 -12.71
C THR A 282 7.34 1.59 -13.53
N THR A 283 7.53 2.85 -13.85
CA THR A 283 6.63 3.60 -14.77
C THR A 283 6.63 3.03 -16.19
N THR A 284 7.50 2.09 -16.50
CA THR A 284 7.59 1.39 -17.78
C THR A 284 7.13 -0.06 -17.72
N GLY A 285 6.65 -0.53 -16.55
CA GLY A 285 6.06 -1.86 -16.37
C GLY A 285 7.00 -2.92 -15.79
N GLY A 286 8.25 -2.61 -15.48
CA GLY A 286 9.17 -3.57 -14.87
C GLY A 286 8.80 -3.89 -13.42
N VAL A 287 8.91 -5.15 -13.02
CA VAL A 287 8.91 -5.60 -11.61
C VAL A 287 10.33 -5.97 -11.23
N ILE A 288 10.94 -5.22 -10.33
CA ILE A 288 12.36 -5.25 -10.01
C ILE A 288 12.57 -5.60 -8.54
N VAL A 289 13.49 -6.52 -8.26
CA VAL A 289 13.94 -6.86 -6.90
C VAL A 289 15.36 -6.36 -6.68
N MET A 290 15.63 -5.90 -5.45
CA MET A 290 16.93 -5.46 -5.01
C MET A 290 17.18 -5.76 -3.53
N ASN A 291 18.45 -5.84 -3.14
CA ASN A 291 18.82 -5.92 -1.73
C ASN A 291 18.75 -4.55 -1.07
N LEU A 292 18.14 -4.47 0.11
CA LEU A 292 18.08 -3.22 0.88
C LEU A 292 19.46 -2.73 1.33
N SER A 293 20.46 -3.61 1.41
CA SER A 293 21.85 -3.18 1.67
C SER A 293 22.44 -2.31 0.56
N GLY A 294 21.84 -2.28 -0.64
CA GLY A 294 22.35 -1.55 -1.80
C GLY A 294 23.65 -2.12 -2.41
N ARG A 295 24.10 -3.29 -1.94
CA ARG A 295 25.41 -3.88 -2.36
C ARG A 295 25.33 -4.73 -3.61
N ALA A 296 24.15 -5.16 -4.02
CA ALA A 296 23.96 -5.95 -5.22
C ALA A 296 23.11 -5.18 -6.24
N ALA A 297 23.34 -5.47 -7.53
CA ALA A 297 22.55 -4.89 -8.61
C ALA A 297 21.06 -5.25 -8.47
N ALA A 298 20.20 -4.30 -8.81
CA ALA A 298 18.77 -4.55 -8.95
C ALA A 298 18.52 -5.46 -10.16
N ARG A 299 17.58 -6.40 -10.02
CA ARG A 299 17.25 -7.38 -11.06
C ARG A 299 15.79 -7.27 -11.46
N GLN A 300 15.53 -7.08 -12.74
CA GLN A 300 14.18 -7.15 -13.28
C GLN A 300 13.74 -8.62 -13.38
N LEU A 301 12.57 -8.94 -12.83
CA LEU A 301 12.02 -10.29 -12.79
C LEU A 301 10.89 -10.49 -13.80
N ALA A 302 10.12 -9.45 -14.08
CA ALA A 302 8.97 -9.53 -14.96
C ALA A 302 8.65 -8.16 -15.57
N ASP A 303 7.85 -8.20 -16.63
CA ASP A 303 7.21 -7.05 -17.24
C ASP A 303 5.69 -7.15 -17.13
N THR A 304 5.04 -6.00 -17.01
CA THR A 304 3.59 -5.81 -17.08
C THR A 304 3.29 -4.54 -17.86
N TYR A 305 2.11 -4.40 -18.45
CA TYR A 305 1.72 -3.15 -19.07
C TYR A 305 1.27 -2.15 -18.00
N VAL A 306 1.75 -0.93 -18.12
CA VAL A 306 1.38 0.14 -17.17
C VAL A 306 -0.01 0.67 -17.52
N ARG A 307 -0.93 0.60 -16.54
CA ARG A 307 -2.13 1.43 -16.53
C ARG A 307 -1.98 2.48 -15.44
N ASN A 308 -1.90 3.74 -15.87
CA ASN A 308 -1.73 4.86 -14.93
C ASN A 308 -3.06 5.25 -14.29
N MET A 309 -3.76 4.27 -13.70
CA MET A 309 -5.00 4.50 -12.95
C MET A 309 -5.21 3.41 -11.90
N HIS A 310 -5.69 3.81 -10.72
CA HIS A 310 -6.08 2.85 -9.68
C HIS A 310 -7.32 2.04 -10.09
N PRO A 311 -7.39 0.77 -9.67
CA PRO A 311 -6.42 0.03 -8.85
C PRO A 311 -5.44 -0.82 -9.70
N TYR A 312 -5.19 -0.45 -10.96
CA TYR A 312 -4.48 -1.29 -11.95
C TYR A 312 -2.96 -1.12 -11.96
N HIS A 313 -2.40 -0.35 -11.05
CA HIS A 313 -0.95 -0.35 -10.83
C HIS A 313 -0.48 -1.73 -10.36
N ALA A 314 0.76 -2.10 -10.69
CA ALA A 314 1.27 -3.43 -10.37
C ALA A 314 1.29 -3.71 -8.86
N HIS A 315 1.69 -2.73 -8.04
CA HIS A 315 1.74 -2.87 -6.58
C HIS A 315 2.33 -4.21 -6.14
N PRO A 316 3.59 -4.51 -6.45
CA PRO A 316 4.18 -5.80 -6.14
C PRO A 316 4.39 -5.97 -4.63
N HIS A 317 4.08 -7.17 -4.12
CA HIS A 317 4.27 -7.55 -2.72
C HIS A 317 5.03 -8.86 -2.61
N PHE A 318 5.96 -8.94 -1.68
CA PHE A 318 6.50 -10.23 -1.27
C PHE A 318 5.45 -11.06 -0.54
N THR A 319 5.43 -12.37 -0.80
CA THR A 319 4.77 -13.31 0.13
C THR A 319 5.45 -13.28 1.50
N PRO A 320 4.76 -13.63 2.59
CA PRO A 320 5.32 -13.59 3.95
C PRO A 320 6.63 -14.36 4.12
N ASP A 321 6.83 -15.46 3.38
CA ASP A 321 8.07 -16.22 3.35
C ASP A 321 9.18 -15.60 2.47
N GLY A 322 8.87 -14.52 1.76
CA GLY A 322 9.77 -13.81 0.86
C GLY A 322 10.14 -14.55 -0.42
N ARG A 323 9.57 -15.74 -0.68
CA ARG A 323 9.97 -16.59 -1.82
C ARG A 323 9.30 -16.21 -3.13
N LYS A 324 8.17 -15.52 -3.07
CA LYS A 324 7.39 -15.15 -4.25
C LYS A 324 6.98 -13.68 -4.17
N ILE A 325 6.58 -13.14 -5.31
CA ILE A 325 6.03 -11.80 -5.46
C ILE A 325 4.66 -11.94 -6.12
N ILE A 326 3.66 -11.26 -5.56
CA ILE A 326 2.31 -11.16 -6.13
C ILE A 326 2.07 -9.71 -6.54
N TYR A 327 1.46 -9.51 -7.71
CA TYR A 327 1.17 -8.19 -8.24
C TYR A 327 -0.03 -8.20 -9.19
N THR A 328 -0.57 -7.02 -9.46
CA THR A 328 -1.57 -6.81 -10.51
C THR A 328 -0.85 -6.77 -11.84
N ASP A 329 -1.10 -7.77 -12.70
CA ASP A 329 -0.52 -7.89 -14.04
C ASP A 329 -1.52 -7.40 -15.08
N THR A 330 -1.09 -6.54 -15.96
CA THR A 330 -1.90 -6.01 -17.07
C THR A 330 -1.30 -6.52 -18.38
N ASN A 331 -2.13 -7.04 -19.29
CA ASN A 331 -1.71 -7.46 -20.61
C ASN A 331 -1.79 -6.31 -21.64
N ALA A 332 -1.33 -6.55 -22.87
CA ALA A 332 -1.35 -5.56 -23.96
C ALA A 332 -2.76 -5.05 -24.31
N ALA A 333 -3.80 -5.85 -24.07
CA ALA A 333 -5.19 -5.45 -24.27
C ALA A 333 -5.76 -4.63 -23.10
N GLY A 334 -4.94 -4.31 -22.08
CA GLY A 334 -5.35 -3.57 -20.89
C GLY A 334 -6.22 -4.37 -19.92
N GLN A 335 -6.28 -5.68 -20.05
CA GLN A 335 -6.99 -6.56 -19.12
C GLN A 335 -6.09 -6.91 -17.93
N VAL A 336 -6.65 -6.89 -16.73
CA VAL A 336 -5.93 -7.11 -15.48
C VAL A 336 -6.21 -8.49 -14.90
N ARG A 337 -5.21 -9.02 -14.20
CA ARG A 337 -5.27 -10.25 -13.41
C ARG A 337 -4.27 -10.19 -12.27
N VAL A 338 -4.43 -11.04 -11.29
CA VAL A 338 -3.42 -11.21 -10.23
C VAL A 338 -2.43 -12.31 -10.65
N THR A 339 -1.15 -11.99 -10.56
CA THR A 339 -0.06 -12.85 -11.00
C THR A 339 0.96 -13.04 -9.88
N MET A 340 1.56 -14.21 -9.83
CA MET A 340 2.61 -14.57 -8.88
C MET A 340 3.86 -15.05 -9.64
N ILE A 341 5.04 -14.61 -9.18
CA ILE A 341 6.33 -15.00 -9.70
C ILE A 341 7.29 -15.41 -8.56
N PRO A 342 8.31 -16.25 -8.80
CA PRO A 342 9.42 -16.42 -7.87
C PRO A 342 10.12 -15.08 -7.59
N ALA A 343 10.56 -14.88 -6.35
CA ALA A 343 11.27 -13.65 -5.95
C ALA A 343 12.79 -13.70 -6.25
N GLY A 344 13.27 -14.83 -6.71
CA GLY A 344 14.67 -15.05 -7.06
C GLY A 344 15.60 -15.29 -5.89
#